data_0d96b18c7e096b24f581ef0818439357
#
_entry.id   0d96b18c7e096b24f581ef0818439357
#
_cell.length_a   1.000
_cell.length_b   1.000
_cell.length_c   1.000
_cell.angle_alpha   90.00
_cell.angle_beta   90.00
_cell.angle_gamma   90.00
#
_symmetry.space_group_name_H-M   'P 1'
#
loop_
_entity.id
_entity.type
_entity.pdbx_description
1 polymer ?
#
loop_
_entity_poly.entity_id
_entity_poly.type
_entity_poly.pdbx_seq_one_letter_code
_entity_poly.pdbx_strand_id
1 'polypeptide(L)'
;VAGQVTGIDSFEIGQMVGRQLPFMTIIVLFWIMAIMDGWRGIKETWPAVVVAGGSFAIAQYLSSNFIGPELPDIISSLVSLLCLTLFLKRWQPVRVFRFGDLGASQVDMTLAHTGYTAGQVLRAWTPFLFLTATVTLWSIPPFKALFASGGALYEWVINIPVPYLDKLVARMPPVVSEATAYAAVFKFDWFSATGTAILFAALLSIVWLKMKPSDAISTFGSTLKELALPIYSIGMVLAFAFISNYSGLSSTLALALAHTGHAFTFFSPFLGWLGVFLTGSDTSSNALFAALQATAAQQIGVSDLLLVAANTTGGVTGKMISPQSIAIACAAVGLVGKESDLFRFTVKHSLIFTCIVGVITTLQAYVLTWMIP
;
A
#
# COMPACT_ATOMS: atom_id res chain seq x y z
N VAL A 1 -0.68 10.14 -2.87
CA VAL A 1 -1.24 11.05 -1.84
C VAL A 1 -0.15 11.58 -0.93
N ALA A 2 0.69 10.72 -0.31
CA ALA A 2 1.77 11.20 0.57
C ALA A 2 2.63 12.27 -0.14
N GLY A 3 3.10 12.00 -1.36
CA GLY A 3 3.86 12.96 -2.14
C GLY A 3 3.13 14.27 -2.42
N GLN A 4 1.81 14.23 -2.63
CA GLN A 4 1.01 15.45 -2.87
C GLN A 4 0.93 16.37 -1.65
N VAL A 5 0.89 15.82 -0.44
CA VAL A 5 0.78 16.62 0.79
C VAL A 5 2.13 17.02 1.37
N THR A 6 3.21 16.30 1.05
CA THR A 6 4.57 16.58 1.54
C THR A 6 5.45 17.31 0.55
N GLY A 7 5.18 17.16 -0.75
CA GLY A 7 6.05 17.62 -1.84
C GLY A 7 7.22 16.68 -2.16
N ILE A 8 7.37 15.56 -1.43
CA ILE A 8 8.38 14.53 -1.70
C ILE A 8 7.98 13.72 -2.94
N ASP A 9 8.93 13.34 -3.78
CA ASP A 9 8.61 12.53 -4.96
C ASP A 9 8.00 11.18 -4.54
N SER A 10 6.89 10.84 -5.17
CA SER A 10 6.18 9.60 -4.93
C SER A 10 7.02 8.36 -5.27
N PHE A 11 7.96 8.47 -6.21
CA PHE A 11 8.88 7.40 -6.53
C PHE A 11 9.86 7.14 -5.39
N GLU A 12 10.45 8.18 -4.79
CA GLU A 12 11.34 8.08 -3.64
C GLU A 12 10.62 7.49 -2.43
N ILE A 13 9.39 7.93 -2.16
CA ILE A 13 8.55 7.33 -1.10
C ILE A 13 8.35 5.84 -1.37
N GLY A 14 8.03 5.47 -2.61
CA GLY A 14 7.87 4.07 -3.02
C GLY A 14 9.14 3.24 -2.84
N GLN A 15 10.31 3.81 -3.17
CA GLN A 15 11.60 3.17 -2.94
C GLN A 15 11.85 2.92 -1.45
N MET A 16 11.59 3.91 -0.60
CA MET A 16 11.82 3.78 0.83
C MET A 16 10.87 2.76 1.47
N VAL A 17 9.58 2.77 1.12
CA VAL A 17 8.59 1.75 1.52
C VAL A 17 9.04 0.36 1.06
N GLY A 18 9.52 0.23 -0.18
CA GLY A 18 10.06 -1.01 -0.72
C GLY A 18 11.37 -1.48 -0.08
N ARG A 19 11.98 -0.68 0.79
CA ARG A 19 13.13 -1.06 1.64
C ARG A 19 12.71 -1.40 3.08
N GLN A 20 11.44 -1.21 3.43
CA GLN A 20 10.87 -1.57 4.73
C GLN A 20 10.00 -2.83 4.64
N LEU A 21 9.06 -2.88 3.70
CA LEU A 21 8.06 -3.95 3.59
C LEU A 21 8.63 -5.35 3.35
N PRO A 22 9.72 -5.58 2.60
CA PRO A 22 10.26 -6.92 2.38
C PRO A 22 10.58 -7.68 3.66
N PHE A 23 11.06 -6.99 4.70
CA PHE A 23 11.29 -7.60 6.01
C PHE A 23 9.99 -8.11 6.63
N MET A 24 8.94 -7.28 6.55
CA MET A 24 7.61 -7.64 7.06
C MET A 24 7.02 -8.81 6.29
N THR A 25 7.17 -8.86 4.98
CA THR A 25 6.68 -9.95 4.13
C THR A 25 7.22 -11.31 4.59
N ILE A 26 8.51 -11.40 4.84
CA ILE A 26 9.13 -12.66 5.32
C ILE A 26 8.61 -13.00 6.72
N ILE A 27 8.61 -12.04 7.63
CA ILE A 27 8.17 -12.24 9.03
C ILE A 27 6.72 -12.71 9.08
N VAL A 28 5.82 -12.07 8.32
CA VAL A 28 4.38 -12.37 8.32
C VAL A 28 4.12 -13.80 7.89
N LEU A 29 4.80 -14.33 6.89
CA LEU A 29 4.59 -15.71 6.44
C LEU A 29 4.99 -16.73 7.51
N PHE A 30 6.14 -16.54 8.17
CA PHE A 30 6.53 -17.39 9.32
C PHE A 30 5.55 -17.24 10.48
N TRP A 31 5.06 -16.02 10.72
CA TRP A 31 4.11 -15.72 11.78
C TRP A 31 2.76 -16.42 11.57
N ILE A 32 2.24 -16.44 10.34
CA ILE A 32 1.02 -17.17 9.98
C ILE A 32 1.22 -18.67 10.22
N MET A 33 2.34 -19.24 9.81
CA MET A 33 2.64 -20.65 10.06
C MET A 33 2.72 -20.97 11.56
N ALA A 34 3.31 -20.04 12.34
CA ALA A 34 3.36 -20.20 13.81
C ALA A 34 1.98 -20.16 14.45
N ILE A 35 1.07 -19.34 13.95
CA ILE A 35 -0.32 -19.29 14.46
C ILE A 35 -1.08 -20.57 14.09
N MET A 36 -0.85 -21.11 12.88
CA MET A 36 -1.61 -22.28 12.39
C MET A 36 -1.19 -23.59 13.04
N ASP A 37 0.09 -23.92 13.10
CA ASP A 37 0.62 -25.22 13.55
C ASP A 37 1.82 -25.07 14.51
N GLY A 38 2.02 -23.88 15.08
CA GLY A 38 3.11 -23.60 16.01
C GLY A 38 4.50 -23.79 15.41
N TRP A 39 5.47 -24.06 16.29
CA TRP A 39 6.88 -24.25 15.91
C TRP A 39 7.10 -25.46 14.99
N ARG A 40 6.21 -26.44 15.09
CA ARG A 40 6.24 -27.66 14.26
C ARG A 40 5.92 -27.32 12.80
N GLY A 41 4.87 -26.55 12.55
CA GLY A 41 4.51 -26.09 11.19
C GLY A 41 5.65 -25.33 10.53
N ILE A 42 6.33 -24.43 11.27
CA ILE A 42 7.51 -23.73 10.75
C ILE A 42 8.58 -24.71 10.32
N LYS A 43 8.96 -25.69 11.19
CA LYS A 43 10.02 -26.65 10.87
C LYS A 43 9.71 -27.52 9.65
N GLU A 44 8.45 -27.88 9.44
CA GLU A 44 8.04 -28.75 8.34
C GLU A 44 7.86 -27.99 7.01
N THR A 45 7.54 -26.68 7.04
CA THR A 45 7.20 -25.90 5.83
C THR A 45 8.19 -24.76 5.51
N TRP A 46 9.23 -24.53 6.33
CA TRP A 46 10.15 -23.41 6.16
C TRP A 46 10.73 -23.27 4.73
N PRO A 47 11.05 -24.37 3.97
CA PRO A 47 11.60 -24.19 2.65
C PRO A 47 10.60 -23.52 1.68
N ALA A 48 9.31 -23.92 1.77
CA ALA A 48 8.26 -23.31 0.96
C ALA A 48 8.00 -21.86 1.39
N VAL A 49 8.02 -21.58 2.70
CA VAL A 49 7.84 -20.22 3.27
C VAL A 49 8.99 -19.31 2.81
N VAL A 50 10.24 -19.78 2.82
CA VAL A 50 11.39 -19.02 2.34
C VAL A 50 11.32 -18.77 0.85
N VAL A 51 10.92 -19.76 0.04
CA VAL A 51 10.76 -19.56 -1.40
C VAL A 51 9.65 -18.55 -1.69
N ALA A 52 8.49 -18.69 -1.07
CA ALA A 52 7.38 -17.77 -1.27
C ALA A 52 7.71 -16.35 -0.80
N GLY A 53 8.15 -16.21 0.46
CA GLY A 53 8.45 -14.91 1.05
C GLY A 53 9.69 -14.25 0.45
N GLY A 54 10.75 -15.03 0.20
CA GLY A 54 11.98 -14.52 -0.37
C GLY A 54 11.80 -14.03 -1.82
N SER A 55 11.13 -14.82 -2.67
CA SER A 55 10.83 -14.40 -4.05
C SER A 55 9.91 -13.18 -4.09
N PHE A 56 8.91 -13.13 -3.22
CA PHE A 56 8.05 -11.94 -3.09
C PHE A 56 8.87 -10.72 -2.65
N ALA A 57 9.63 -10.83 -1.58
CA ALA A 57 10.42 -9.74 -1.01
C ALA A 57 11.45 -9.17 -2.01
N ILE A 58 12.14 -10.05 -2.75
CA ILE A 58 13.10 -9.65 -3.79
C ILE A 58 12.38 -8.92 -4.94
N ALA A 59 11.28 -9.47 -5.43
CA ALA A 59 10.52 -8.87 -6.51
C ALA A 59 9.88 -7.53 -6.08
N GLN A 60 9.42 -7.42 -4.83
CA GLN A 60 8.87 -6.18 -4.24
C GLN A 60 9.95 -5.10 -4.15
N TYR A 61 11.13 -5.45 -3.66
CA TYR A 61 12.27 -4.53 -3.61
C TYR A 61 12.67 -4.06 -5.02
N LEU A 62 12.84 -4.97 -5.97
CA LEU A 62 13.25 -4.61 -7.32
C LEU A 62 12.20 -3.75 -8.04
N SER A 63 10.92 -4.12 -7.95
CA SER A 63 9.87 -3.36 -8.63
C SER A 63 9.66 -1.97 -8.01
N SER A 64 9.67 -1.84 -6.69
CA SER A 64 9.50 -0.54 -6.02
C SER A 64 10.69 0.40 -6.24
N ASN A 65 11.92 -0.14 -6.32
CA ASN A 65 13.11 0.68 -6.45
C ASN A 65 13.48 1.04 -7.90
N PHE A 66 13.04 0.25 -8.90
CA PHE A 66 13.47 0.43 -10.29
C PHE A 66 12.33 0.64 -11.29
N ILE A 67 11.09 0.27 -10.94
CA ILE A 67 9.93 0.41 -11.84
C ILE A 67 9.00 1.53 -11.36
N GLY A 68 8.55 1.47 -10.10
CA GLY A 68 7.67 2.47 -9.50
C GLY A 68 6.80 1.91 -8.39
N PRO A 69 6.08 2.79 -7.67
CA PRO A 69 5.27 2.40 -6.51
C PRO A 69 3.94 1.72 -6.88
N GLU A 70 3.54 1.71 -8.15
CA GLU A 70 2.21 1.27 -8.58
C GLU A 70 2.10 -0.24 -8.78
N LEU A 71 3.23 -0.94 -9.03
CA LEU A 71 3.23 -2.34 -9.47
C LEU A 71 3.88 -3.36 -8.52
N PRO A 72 4.52 -2.99 -7.40
CA PRO A 72 5.27 -3.93 -6.59
C PRO A 72 4.47 -5.16 -6.17
N ASP A 73 3.23 -4.99 -5.73
CA ASP A 73 2.40 -6.09 -5.22
C ASP A 73 1.98 -7.05 -6.33
N ILE A 74 1.67 -6.54 -7.53
CA ILE A 74 1.28 -7.37 -8.68
C ILE A 74 2.47 -8.21 -9.14
N ILE A 75 3.61 -7.57 -9.37
CA ILE A 75 4.82 -8.24 -9.86
C ILE A 75 5.30 -9.27 -8.83
N SER A 76 5.35 -8.89 -7.56
CA SER A 76 5.81 -9.76 -6.47
C SER A 76 4.92 -10.98 -6.27
N SER A 77 3.60 -10.80 -6.37
CA SER A 77 2.63 -11.88 -6.26
C SER A 77 2.80 -12.89 -7.39
N LEU A 78 2.95 -12.42 -8.64
CA LEU A 78 3.14 -13.29 -9.80
C LEU A 78 4.46 -14.05 -9.73
N VAL A 79 5.56 -13.37 -9.37
CA VAL A 79 6.87 -13.98 -9.20
C VAL A 79 6.84 -15.03 -8.08
N SER A 80 6.28 -14.69 -6.93
CA SER A 80 6.15 -15.61 -5.80
C SER A 80 5.31 -16.83 -6.14
N LEU A 81 4.17 -16.64 -6.80
CA LEU A 81 3.31 -17.73 -7.26
C LEU A 81 4.06 -18.68 -8.22
N LEU A 82 4.79 -18.11 -9.17
CA LEU A 82 5.59 -18.90 -10.13
C LEU A 82 6.70 -19.68 -9.41
N CYS A 83 7.49 -19.01 -8.59
CA CYS A 83 8.60 -19.63 -7.85
C CYS A 83 8.10 -20.75 -6.92
N LEU A 84 7.03 -20.49 -6.17
CA LEU A 84 6.44 -21.46 -5.26
C LEU A 84 5.85 -22.66 -6.02
N THR A 85 5.15 -22.42 -7.13
CA THR A 85 4.58 -23.49 -7.98
C THR A 85 5.68 -24.38 -8.55
N LEU A 86 6.78 -23.81 -9.05
CA LEU A 86 7.91 -24.57 -9.57
C LEU A 86 8.62 -25.35 -8.47
N PHE A 87 8.78 -24.74 -7.30
CA PHE A 87 9.39 -25.38 -6.14
C PHE A 87 8.57 -26.58 -5.64
N LEU A 88 7.27 -26.43 -5.48
CA LEU A 88 6.37 -27.48 -4.99
C LEU A 88 6.23 -28.67 -5.95
N LYS A 89 6.59 -28.53 -7.23
CA LYS A 89 6.71 -29.67 -8.15
C LYS A 89 7.84 -30.64 -7.78
N ARG A 90 8.85 -30.15 -7.05
CA ARG A 90 10.05 -30.93 -6.66
C ARG A 90 10.10 -31.21 -5.18
N TRP A 91 9.44 -30.40 -4.39
CA TRP A 91 9.45 -30.50 -2.92
C TRP A 91 8.02 -30.50 -2.37
N GLN A 92 7.74 -31.38 -1.43
CA GLN A 92 6.48 -31.43 -0.69
C GLN A 92 6.75 -31.67 0.78
N PRO A 93 5.93 -31.10 1.70
CA PRO A 93 6.05 -31.39 3.12
C PRO A 93 5.74 -32.87 3.40
N VAL A 94 6.47 -33.45 4.35
CA VAL A 94 6.29 -34.84 4.73
C VAL A 94 4.91 -35.11 5.33
N ARG A 95 4.35 -34.08 6.00
CA ARG A 95 3.04 -34.13 6.65
C ARG A 95 2.12 -33.05 6.10
N VAL A 96 0.86 -33.44 5.86
CA VAL A 96 -0.21 -32.50 5.52
C VAL A 96 -0.93 -32.09 6.82
N PHE A 97 -0.88 -30.80 7.15
CA PHE A 97 -1.62 -30.22 8.26
C PHE A 97 -3.12 -30.22 7.98
N ARG A 98 -3.94 -30.62 8.97
CA ARG A 98 -5.40 -30.56 8.90
C ARG A 98 -5.96 -30.00 10.20
N PHE A 99 -7.00 -29.17 10.10
CA PHE A 99 -7.73 -28.68 11.26
C PHE A 99 -8.70 -29.76 11.79
N GLY A 100 -8.52 -30.15 13.05
CA GLY A 100 -9.36 -31.12 13.75
C GLY A 100 -9.09 -32.56 13.34
N ASP A 101 -9.51 -33.49 14.23
CA ASP A 101 -9.61 -34.95 13.96
C ASP A 101 -10.83 -35.26 13.08
N LEU A 102 -10.98 -34.58 11.96
CA LEU A 102 -11.85 -35.05 10.88
C LEU A 102 -11.18 -36.33 10.37
N GLY A 103 -11.68 -37.48 10.90
CA GLY A 103 -11.21 -38.82 10.60
C GLY A 103 -10.91 -38.92 9.10
N ALA A 104 -9.90 -39.69 8.78
CA ALA A 104 -9.28 -39.88 7.48
C ALA A 104 -10.27 -40.19 6.34
N SER A 105 -11.17 -39.28 6.02
CA SER A 105 -11.75 -39.21 4.71
C SER A 105 -10.62 -38.73 3.80
N GLN A 106 -10.08 -39.68 3.08
CA GLN A 106 -9.27 -39.37 1.89
C GLN A 106 -10.09 -38.36 1.07
N VAL A 107 -9.83 -37.06 1.27
CA VAL A 107 -10.11 -36.12 0.21
C VAL A 107 -9.14 -36.56 -0.86
N ASP A 108 -9.68 -37.27 -1.87
CA ASP A 108 -8.99 -37.57 -3.11
C ASP A 108 -8.36 -36.26 -3.58
N MET A 109 -7.04 -36.13 -3.37
CA MET A 109 -6.23 -35.09 -4.01
C MET A 109 -6.01 -35.46 -5.49
N THR A 110 -6.96 -36.05 -6.11
CA THR A 110 -7.20 -35.80 -7.52
C THR A 110 -7.58 -34.32 -7.55
N LEU A 111 -6.56 -33.47 -7.71
CA LEU A 111 -6.75 -32.15 -8.30
C LEU A 111 -7.78 -32.39 -9.39
N ALA A 112 -9.03 -31.96 -9.17
CA ALA A 112 -10.02 -31.96 -10.20
C ALA A 112 -9.29 -31.27 -11.36
N HIS A 113 -8.94 -32.07 -12.35
CA HIS A 113 -8.40 -31.54 -13.60
C HIS A 113 -9.52 -30.62 -14.07
N THR A 114 -9.42 -29.36 -13.66
CA THR A 114 -10.28 -28.33 -14.21
C THR A 114 -9.98 -28.38 -15.69
N GLY A 115 -10.92 -28.92 -16.47
CA GLY A 115 -10.73 -29.20 -17.90
C GLY A 115 -10.58 -27.93 -18.75
N TYR A 116 -10.01 -26.86 -18.14
CA TYR A 116 -9.72 -25.60 -18.81
C TYR A 116 -8.44 -25.70 -19.62
N THR A 117 -8.53 -25.34 -20.88
CA THR A 117 -7.37 -25.22 -21.75
C THR A 117 -6.53 -24.01 -21.35
N ALA A 118 -5.21 -24.06 -21.64
CA ALA A 118 -4.32 -22.92 -21.39
C ALA A 118 -4.83 -21.61 -22.03
N GLY A 119 -5.49 -21.70 -23.20
CA GLY A 119 -6.10 -20.54 -23.86
C GLY A 119 -7.30 -19.95 -23.09
N GLN A 120 -8.12 -20.80 -22.46
CA GLN A 120 -9.22 -20.31 -21.61
C GLN A 120 -8.70 -19.63 -20.36
N VAL A 121 -7.67 -20.20 -19.73
CA VAL A 121 -7.00 -19.58 -18.58
C VAL A 121 -6.39 -18.24 -18.97
N LEU A 122 -5.62 -18.18 -20.05
CA LEU A 122 -5.02 -16.93 -20.53
C LEU A 122 -6.08 -15.86 -20.82
N ARG A 123 -7.19 -16.26 -21.47
CA ARG A 123 -8.30 -15.35 -21.76
C ARG A 123 -8.93 -14.79 -20.48
N ALA A 124 -9.09 -15.60 -19.44
CA ALA A 124 -9.61 -15.15 -18.14
C ALA A 124 -8.64 -14.18 -17.43
N TRP A 125 -7.34 -14.36 -17.62
CA TRP A 125 -6.30 -13.51 -17.05
C TRP A 125 -6.05 -12.22 -17.85
N THR A 126 -6.55 -12.11 -19.08
CA THR A 126 -6.28 -10.96 -19.96
C THR A 126 -6.59 -9.60 -19.34
N PRO A 127 -7.67 -9.38 -18.58
CA PRO A 127 -7.92 -8.09 -17.93
C PRO A 127 -6.80 -7.68 -16.97
N PHE A 128 -6.24 -8.62 -16.21
CA PHE A 128 -5.12 -8.36 -15.30
C PHE A 128 -3.82 -8.09 -16.08
N LEU A 129 -3.62 -8.75 -17.21
CA LEU A 129 -2.47 -8.48 -18.09
C LEU A 129 -2.57 -7.09 -18.71
N PHE A 130 -3.75 -6.67 -19.16
CA PHE A 130 -3.97 -5.31 -19.66
C PHE A 130 -3.75 -4.28 -18.56
N LEU A 131 -4.27 -4.53 -17.35
CA LEU A 131 -4.04 -3.66 -16.20
C LEU A 131 -2.54 -3.50 -15.92
N THR A 132 -1.81 -4.61 -15.84
CA THR A 132 -0.37 -4.58 -15.61
C THR A 132 0.36 -3.81 -16.73
N ALA A 133 0.05 -4.09 -17.99
CA ALA A 133 0.70 -3.46 -19.12
C ALA A 133 0.44 -1.95 -19.18
N THR A 134 -0.81 -1.50 -19.01
CA THR A 134 -1.16 -0.07 -19.04
C THR A 134 -0.58 0.67 -17.85
N VAL A 135 -0.69 0.14 -16.63
CA VAL A 135 -0.12 0.78 -15.44
C VAL A 135 1.41 0.84 -15.54
N THR A 136 2.05 -0.22 -16.05
CA THR A 136 3.50 -0.19 -16.32
C THR A 136 3.86 0.92 -17.29
N LEU A 137 3.14 1.05 -18.42
CA LEU A 137 3.39 2.10 -19.41
C LEU A 137 3.27 3.50 -18.79
N TRP A 138 2.23 3.74 -17.96
CA TRP A 138 2.03 5.01 -17.26
C TRP A 138 3.07 5.29 -16.18
N SER A 139 3.74 4.26 -15.66
CA SER A 139 4.71 4.37 -14.57
C SER A 139 6.14 4.62 -15.04
N ILE A 140 6.48 4.28 -16.28
CA ILE A 140 7.85 4.43 -16.78
C ILE A 140 8.27 5.89 -16.90
N PRO A 141 9.53 6.24 -16.54
CA PRO A 141 10.01 7.61 -16.56
C PRO A 141 9.86 8.33 -17.91
N PRO A 142 10.12 7.73 -19.08
CA PRO A 142 9.92 8.39 -20.35
C PRO A 142 8.47 8.83 -20.61
N PHE A 143 7.48 8.03 -20.16
CA PHE A 143 6.07 8.40 -20.29
C PHE A 143 5.70 9.55 -19.33
N LYS A 144 6.15 9.49 -18.08
CA LYS A 144 5.94 10.57 -17.10
C LYS A 144 6.58 11.88 -17.56
N ALA A 145 7.74 11.81 -18.19
CA ALA A 145 8.46 12.98 -18.71
C ALA A 145 7.66 13.76 -19.76
N LEU A 146 6.76 13.14 -20.50
CA LEU A 146 5.89 13.82 -21.46
C LEU A 146 4.98 14.88 -20.79
N PHE A 147 4.62 14.67 -19.54
CA PHE A 147 3.73 15.54 -18.75
C PHE A 147 4.48 16.43 -17.76
N ALA A 148 5.79 16.28 -17.65
CA ALA A 148 6.63 17.13 -16.83
C ALA A 148 6.85 18.50 -17.48
N SER A 149 7.33 19.47 -16.71
CA SER A 149 7.66 20.80 -17.22
C SER A 149 8.63 20.70 -18.41
N GLY A 150 8.24 21.25 -19.57
CA GLY A 150 8.98 21.13 -20.82
C GLY A 150 8.69 19.87 -21.65
N GLY A 151 7.84 18.95 -21.18
CA GLY A 151 7.39 17.80 -21.95
C GLY A 151 6.34 18.14 -22.99
N ALA A 152 6.23 17.31 -24.05
CA ALA A 152 5.33 17.55 -25.19
C ALA A 152 3.83 17.61 -24.83
N LEU A 153 3.42 17.01 -23.71
CA LEU A 153 2.04 16.97 -23.24
C LEU A 153 1.85 17.74 -21.91
N TYR A 154 2.76 18.64 -21.58
CA TYR A 154 2.69 19.44 -20.36
C TYR A 154 1.41 20.29 -20.27
N GLU A 155 0.90 20.77 -21.40
CA GLU A 155 -0.34 21.57 -21.47
C GLU A 155 -1.60 20.78 -21.04
N TRP A 156 -1.52 19.44 -21.01
CA TRP A 156 -2.62 18.60 -20.54
C TRP A 156 -2.68 18.54 -19.00
N VAL A 157 -1.67 19.10 -18.34
CA VAL A 157 -1.64 19.25 -16.88
C VAL A 157 -2.10 20.64 -16.53
N ILE A 158 -3.30 20.75 -15.94
CA ILE A 158 -3.89 22.04 -15.59
C ILE A 158 -3.56 22.35 -14.13
N ASN A 159 -2.82 23.42 -13.90
CA ASN A 159 -2.51 23.90 -12.55
C ASN A 159 -3.47 25.02 -12.19
N ILE A 160 -4.32 24.79 -11.18
CA ILE A 160 -5.37 25.71 -10.75
C ILE A 160 -4.98 26.27 -9.39
N PRO A 161 -4.53 27.53 -9.28
CA PRO A 161 -4.29 28.15 -7.98
C PRO A 161 -5.62 28.32 -7.24
N VAL A 162 -5.63 27.95 -5.96
CA VAL A 162 -6.84 28.07 -5.14
C VAL A 162 -7.05 29.54 -4.79
N PRO A 163 -8.16 30.15 -5.21
CA PRO A 163 -8.44 31.57 -4.91
C PRO A 163 -8.42 31.83 -3.42
N TYR A 164 -7.90 32.98 -3.01
CA TYR A 164 -7.79 33.42 -1.60
C TYR A 164 -6.99 32.50 -0.67
N LEU A 165 -6.19 31.57 -1.20
CA LEU A 165 -5.34 30.69 -0.41
C LEU A 165 -3.92 30.59 -0.94
N ASP A 166 -3.73 30.54 -2.26
CA ASP A 166 -2.41 30.35 -2.86
C ASP A 166 -1.44 31.45 -2.43
N LYS A 167 -0.33 31.05 -1.79
CA LYS A 167 0.73 31.91 -1.27
C LYS A 167 0.30 32.94 -0.21
N LEU A 168 -0.93 32.87 0.29
CA LEU A 168 -1.41 33.75 1.37
C LEU A 168 -1.16 33.20 2.78
N VAL A 169 -0.82 31.90 2.88
CA VAL A 169 -0.33 31.27 4.10
C VAL A 169 1.19 31.17 4.01
N ALA A 170 1.90 31.52 5.08
CA ALA A 170 3.34 31.35 5.16
C ALA A 170 3.70 30.31 6.24
N ARG A 171 4.67 29.46 5.93
CA ARG A 171 5.34 28.61 6.91
C ARG A 171 6.44 29.44 7.56
N MET A 172 6.53 29.39 8.89
CA MET A 172 7.46 30.18 9.69
C MET A 172 8.40 29.27 10.49
N PRO A 173 9.57 29.79 10.93
CA PRO A 173 10.37 29.09 11.91
C PRO A 173 9.56 28.78 13.20
N PRO A 174 9.76 27.65 13.85
CA PRO A 174 10.77 26.61 13.60
C PRO A 174 10.35 25.53 12.58
N VAL A 175 9.18 25.62 11.96
CA VAL A 175 8.66 24.61 10.98
C VAL A 175 9.54 24.56 9.73
N VAL A 176 10.03 25.71 9.31
CA VAL A 176 10.99 25.89 8.22
C VAL A 176 12.11 26.81 8.69
N SER A 177 13.29 26.76 8.06
CA SER A 177 14.42 27.61 8.45
C SER A 177 14.17 29.10 8.20
N GLU A 178 13.47 29.40 7.09
CA GLU A 178 13.11 30.75 6.68
C GLU A 178 11.63 30.84 6.30
N ALA A 179 11.02 31.99 6.49
CA ALA A 179 9.61 32.19 6.13
C ALA A 179 9.39 31.94 4.64
N THR A 180 8.55 30.97 4.31
CA THR A 180 8.24 30.58 2.93
C THR A 180 6.74 30.61 2.67
N ALA A 181 6.34 31.20 1.53
CA ALA A 181 4.95 31.16 1.10
C ALA A 181 4.52 29.73 0.77
N TYR A 182 3.38 29.30 1.29
CA TYR A 182 2.84 27.98 1.07
C TYR A 182 1.93 27.99 -0.17
N ALA A 183 2.35 27.30 -1.22
CA ALA A 183 1.57 27.22 -2.45
C ALA A 183 0.30 26.37 -2.24
N ALA A 184 -0.80 26.86 -2.76
CA ALA A 184 -2.09 26.16 -2.79
C ALA A 184 -2.57 26.04 -4.25
N VAL A 185 -1.95 25.13 -5.00
CA VAL A 185 -2.25 24.88 -6.41
C VAL A 185 -2.79 23.48 -6.57
N PHE A 186 -4.00 23.35 -7.10
CA PHE A 186 -4.57 22.06 -7.47
C PHE A 186 -4.05 21.66 -8.85
N LYS A 187 -3.29 20.58 -8.88
CA LYS A 187 -2.77 20.00 -10.13
C LYS A 187 -3.79 19.00 -10.68
N PHE A 188 -4.48 19.37 -11.74
CA PHE A 188 -5.41 18.50 -12.44
C PHE A 188 -4.70 17.78 -13.59
N ASP A 189 -4.17 16.60 -13.30
CA ASP A 189 -3.39 15.76 -14.21
C ASP A 189 -4.18 14.52 -14.67
N TRP A 190 -5.37 14.75 -15.17
CA TRP A 190 -6.36 13.73 -15.49
C TRP A 190 -5.86 12.62 -16.44
N PHE A 191 -4.95 12.92 -17.38
CA PHE A 191 -4.45 11.93 -18.34
C PHE A 191 -3.23 11.16 -17.80
N SER A 192 -2.31 11.82 -17.11
CA SER A 192 -1.13 11.18 -16.53
C SER A 192 -1.42 10.39 -15.26
N ALA A 193 -2.61 10.55 -14.68
CA ALA A 193 -3.02 9.82 -13.49
C ALA A 193 -3.15 8.31 -13.74
N THR A 194 -2.74 7.50 -12.77
CA THR A 194 -2.83 6.02 -12.82
C THR A 194 -4.27 5.53 -13.04
N GLY A 195 -5.28 6.29 -12.56
CA GLY A 195 -6.69 5.99 -12.80
C GLY A 195 -7.05 5.93 -14.28
N THR A 196 -6.42 6.76 -15.11
CA THR A 196 -6.62 6.75 -16.56
C THR A 196 -6.02 5.49 -17.20
N ALA A 197 -4.87 5.02 -16.73
CA ALA A 197 -4.31 3.72 -17.15
C ALA A 197 -5.26 2.56 -16.86
N ILE A 198 -5.89 2.56 -15.67
CA ILE A 198 -6.88 1.56 -15.27
C ILE A 198 -8.12 1.62 -16.18
N LEU A 199 -8.58 2.83 -16.51
CA LEU A 199 -9.69 3.02 -17.45
C LEU A 199 -9.36 2.44 -18.83
N PHE A 200 -8.16 2.68 -19.36
CA PHE A 200 -7.72 2.09 -20.61
C PHE A 200 -7.66 0.56 -20.55
N ALA A 201 -7.16 -0.01 -19.45
CA ALA A 201 -7.18 -1.46 -19.25
C ALA A 201 -8.60 -2.03 -19.28
N ALA A 202 -9.56 -1.34 -18.64
CA ALA A 202 -10.96 -1.73 -18.65
C ALA A 202 -11.56 -1.67 -20.05
N LEU A 203 -11.32 -0.59 -20.81
CA LEU A 203 -11.79 -0.46 -22.19
C LEU A 203 -11.20 -1.55 -23.10
N LEU A 204 -9.91 -1.83 -23.00
CA LEU A 204 -9.27 -2.92 -23.74
C LEU A 204 -9.88 -4.28 -23.38
N SER A 205 -10.18 -4.49 -22.10
CA SER A 205 -10.81 -5.74 -21.62
C SER A 205 -12.22 -5.91 -22.17
N ILE A 206 -13.03 -4.85 -22.22
CA ILE A 206 -14.38 -4.86 -22.81
C ILE A 206 -14.32 -5.29 -24.27
N VAL A 207 -13.40 -4.70 -25.04
CA VAL A 207 -13.24 -5.03 -26.47
C VAL A 207 -12.75 -6.48 -26.66
N TRP A 208 -11.72 -6.88 -25.91
CA TRP A 208 -11.12 -8.22 -26.02
C TRP A 208 -12.07 -9.33 -25.62
N LEU A 209 -12.82 -9.14 -24.55
CA LEU A 209 -13.81 -10.11 -24.06
C LEU A 209 -15.11 -10.07 -24.86
N LYS A 210 -15.24 -9.12 -25.81
CA LYS A 210 -16.45 -8.91 -26.62
C LYS A 210 -17.71 -8.70 -25.75
N MET A 211 -17.57 -7.92 -24.68
CA MET A 211 -18.69 -7.56 -23.80
C MET A 211 -19.71 -6.69 -24.57
N LYS A 212 -20.99 -6.87 -24.26
CA LYS A 212 -22.01 -5.98 -24.80
C LYS A 212 -21.87 -4.59 -24.19
N PRO A 213 -21.98 -3.52 -24.98
CA PRO A 213 -21.90 -2.14 -24.45
C PRO A 213 -22.87 -1.85 -23.30
N SER A 214 -24.09 -2.42 -23.36
CA SER A 214 -25.09 -2.31 -22.29
C SER A 214 -24.58 -2.86 -20.96
N ASP A 215 -23.90 -4.03 -21.01
CA ASP A 215 -23.41 -4.70 -19.81
C ASP A 215 -22.21 -3.92 -19.22
N ALA A 216 -21.34 -3.39 -20.09
CA ALA A 216 -20.21 -2.55 -19.68
C ALA A 216 -20.70 -1.27 -19.01
N ILE A 217 -21.69 -0.56 -19.58
CA ILE A 217 -22.27 0.66 -18.99
C ILE A 217 -22.98 0.34 -17.68
N SER A 218 -23.76 -0.72 -17.63
CA SER A 218 -24.45 -1.16 -16.42
C SER A 218 -23.47 -1.49 -15.30
N THR A 219 -22.40 -2.24 -15.60
CA THR A 219 -21.32 -2.57 -14.64
C THR A 219 -20.62 -1.30 -14.14
N PHE A 220 -20.29 -0.37 -15.03
CA PHE A 220 -19.67 0.90 -14.66
C PHE A 220 -20.57 1.71 -13.73
N GLY A 221 -21.89 1.81 -14.06
CA GLY A 221 -22.87 2.49 -13.21
C GLY A 221 -23.03 1.85 -11.83
N SER A 222 -23.05 0.51 -11.76
CA SER A 222 -23.08 -0.23 -10.49
C SER A 222 -21.84 0.04 -9.65
N THR A 223 -20.65 0.01 -10.29
CA THR A 223 -19.38 0.31 -9.63
C THR A 223 -19.33 1.73 -9.07
N LEU A 224 -19.81 2.73 -9.85
CA LEU A 224 -19.89 4.12 -9.36
C LEU A 224 -20.83 4.23 -8.15
N LYS A 225 -21.95 3.53 -8.16
CA LYS A 225 -22.89 3.52 -7.04
C LYS A 225 -22.28 2.88 -5.79
N GLU A 226 -21.58 1.77 -5.94
CA GLU A 226 -20.86 1.09 -4.84
C GLU A 226 -19.73 1.95 -4.27
N LEU A 227 -19.00 2.66 -5.14
CA LEU A 227 -17.86 3.50 -4.75
C LEU A 227 -18.26 4.93 -4.33
N ALA A 228 -19.52 5.33 -4.45
CA ALA A 228 -19.95 6.70 -4.15
C ALA A 228 -19.59 7.12 -2.71
N LEU A 229 -19.88 6.28 -1.72
CA LEU A 229 -19.54 6.56 -0.32
C LEU A 229 -18.04 6.55 -0.06
N PRO A 230 -17.24 5.57 -0.52
CA PRO A 230 -15.78 5.64 -0.47
C PRO A 230 -15.19 6.90 -1.11
N ILE A 231 -15.65 7.30 -2.30
CA ILE A 231 -15.17 8.52 -2.99
C ILE A 231 -15.46 9.76 -2.15
N TYR A 232 -16.69 9.90 -1.64
CA TYR A 232 -17.07 11.01 -0.76
C TYR A 232 -16.21 11.03 0.51
N SER A 233 -16.04 9.89 1.15
CA SER A 233 -15.24 9.75 2.38
C SER A 233 -13.79 10.16 2.15
N ILE A 234 -13.15 9.69 1.06
CA ILE A 234 -11.78 10.07 0.70
C ILE A 234 -11.69 11.57 0.44
N GLY A 235 -12.66 12.15 -0.27
CA GLY A 235 -12.72 13.59 -0.53
C GLY A 235 -12.78 14.41 0.76
N MET A 236 -13.60 14.00 1.73
CA MET A 236 -13.72 14.67 3.03
C MET A 236 -12.45 14.54 3.87
N VAL A 237 -11.79 13.38 3.86
CA VAL A 237 -10.50 13.16 4.56
C VAL A 237 -9.40 14.03 3.94
N LEU A 238 -9.34 14.11 2.61
CA LEU A 238 -8.39 15.00 1.93
C LEU A 238 -8.66 16.48 2.25
N ALA A 239 -9.92 16.90 2.23
CA ALA A 239 -10.30 18.27 2.61
C ALA A 239 -9.83 18.59 4.04
N PHE A 240 -10.09 17.70 5.01
CA PHE A 240 -9.63 17.85 6.38
C PHE A 240 -8.10 17.92 6.47
N ALA A 241 -7.37 17.06 5.73
CA ALA A 241 -5.92 17.05 5.71
C ALA A 241 -5.34 18.39 5.19
N PHE A 242 -5.86 18.91 4.08
CA PHE A 242 -5.43 20.20 3.55
C PHE A 242 -5.77 21.36 4.49
N ILE A 243 -6.97 21.38 5.06
CA ILE A 243 -7.34 22.38 6.09
C ILE A 243 -6.37 22.32 7.28
N SER A 244 -6.06 21.14 7.78
CA SER A 244 -5.12 20.95 8.89
C SER A 244 -3.70 21.44 8.55
N ASN A 245 -3.27 21.24 7.30
CA ASN A 245 -1.97 21.71 6.83
C ASN A 245 -1.92 23.23 6.70
N TYR A 246 -2.93 23.84 6.06
CA TYR A 246 -2.97 25.31 5.87
C TYR A 246 -3.29 26.07 7.15
N SER A 247 -4.04 25.49 8.10
CA SER A 247 -4.30 26.09 9.41
C SER A 247 -3.11 26.01 10.38
N GLY A 248 -2.08 25.22 10.05
CA GLY A 248 -0.93 25.00 10.93
C GLY A 248 -1.16 23.91 11.99
N LEU A 249 -2.32 23.27 12.05
CA LEU A 249 -2.61 22.19 13.00
C LEU A 249 -1.60 21.05 12.89
N SER A 250 -1.34 20.57 11.67
CA SER A 250 -0.36 19.51 11.41
C SER A 250 1.04 19.90 11.89
N SER A 251 1.46 21.14 11.62
CA SER A 251 2.76 21.66 12.06
C SER A 251 2.86 21.78 13.58
N THR A 252 1.81 22.23 14.24
CA THR A 252 1.75 22.33 15.71
C THR A 252 1.87 20.95 16.37
N LEU A 253 1.14 19.95 15.86
CA LEU A 253 1.23 18.58 16.34
C LEU A 253 2.60 17.96 16.06
N ALA A 254 3.18 18.25 14.90
CA ALA A 254 4.52 17.78 14.55
C ALA A 254 5.58 18.31 15.52
N LEU A 255 5.53 19.61 15.86
CA LEU A 255 6.42 20.20 16.84
C LEU A 255 6.24 19.59 18.23
N ALA A 256 5.00 19.34 18.66
CA ALA A 256 4.73 18.67 19.93
C ALA A 256 5.33 17.25 19.96
N LEU A 257 5.18 16.47 18.88
CA LEU A 257 5.75 15.14 18.77
C LEU A 257 7.27 15.15 18.65
N ALA A 258 7.84 16.17 18.00
CA ALA A 258 9.30 16.34 17.88
C ALA A 258 9.98 16.52 19.25
N HIS A 259 9.26 16.99 20.28
CA HIS A 259 9.79 17.04 21.66
C HIS A 259 10.13 15.65 22.22
N THR A 260 9.61 14.56 21.67
CA THR A 260 10.03 13.20 22.05
C THR A 260 11.43 12.85 21.51
N GLY A 261 12.01 13.71 20.68
CA GLY A 261 13.34 13.57 20.12
C GLY A 261 13.51 12.27 19.33
N HIS A 262 14.64 11.62 19.52
CA HIS A 262 14.99 10.39 18.79
C HIS A 262 14.01 9.22 18.98
N ALA A 263 13.24 9.19 20.09
CA ALA A 263 12.23 8.18 20.32
C ALA A 263 11.07 8.26 19.28
N PHE A 264 10.87 9.42 18.66
CA PHE A 264 9.82 9.59 17.66
C PHE A 264 10.00 8.66 16.46
N THR A 265 11.22 8.33 16.07
CA THR A 265 11.47 7.37 14.95
C THR A 265 10.84 6.01 15.20
N PHE A 266 10.81 5.54 16.44
CA PHE A 266 10.13 4.32 16.83
C PHE A 266 8.60 4.48 16.81
N PHE A 267 8.09 5.62 17.28
CA PHE A 267 6.65 5.86 17.35
C PHE A 267 6.02 6.36 16.04
N SER A 268 6.82 6.80 15.10
CA SER A 268 6.35 7.31 13.79
C SER A 268 5.41 6.32 13.07
N PRO A 269 5.70 5.01 12.92
CA PRO A 269 4.77 4.07 12.28
C PRO A 269 3.43 3.92 13.01
N PHE A 270 3.37 4.21 14.31
CA PHE A 270 2.11 4.14 15.07
C PHE A 270 1.10 5.20 14.65
N LEU A 271 1.55 6.35 14.12
CA LEU A 271 0.63 7.34 13.55
C LEU A 271 -0.03 6.79 12.29
N GLY A 272 0.75 6.16 11.41
CA GLY A 272 0.22 5.48 10.23
C GLY A 272 -0.73 4.35 10.60
N TRP A 273 -0.33 3.52 11.57
CA TRP A 273 -1.16 2.45 12.14
C TRP A 273 -2.49 2.96 12.66
N LEU A 274 -2.48 4.04 13.47
CA LEU A 274 -3.68 4.66 14.02
C LEU A 274 -4.55 5.25 12.90
N GLY A 275 -3.93 5.90 11.92
CA GLY A 275 -4.63 6.50 10.79
C GLY A 275 -5.41 5.45 9.98
N VAL A 276 -4.79 4.32 9.70
CA VAL A 276 -5.46 3.22 8.98
C VAL A 276 -6.46 2.49 9.86
N PHE A 277 -6.19 2.30 11.13
CA PHE A 277 -7.17 1.77 12.08
C PHE A 277 -8.46 2.59 12.05
N LEU A 278 -8.36 3.91 12.15
CA LEU A 278 -9.53 4.81 12.21
C LEU A 278 -10.26 4.93 10.87
N THR A 279 -9.52 5.02 9.76
CA THR A 279 -10.09 5.32 8.43
C THR A 279 -10.33 4.09 7.57
N GLY A 280 -9.69 2.98 7.89
CA GLY A 280 -9.67 1.78 7.05
C GLY A 280 -8.84 1.91 5.77
N SER A 281 -8.10 3.03 5.58
CA SER A 281 -7.44 3.37 4.33
C SER A 281 -6.04 3.96 4.56
N ASP A 282 -5.02 3.34 3.98
CA ASP A 282 -3.66 3.88 4.01
C ASP A 282 -3.54 5.20 3.24
N THR A 283 -4.29 5.35 2.16
CA THR A 283 -4.41 6.62 1.42
C THR A 283 -4.86 7.76 2.34
N SER A 284 -5.89 7.52 3.15
CA SER A 284 -6.42 8.50 4.10
C SER A 284 -5.43 8.77 5.24
N SER A 285 -4.76 7.74 5.75
CA SER A 285 -3.72 7.87 6.78
C SER A 285 -2.56 8.73 6.28
N ASN A 286 -2.10 8.49 5.06
CA ASN A 286 -1.05 9.30 4.44
C ASN A 286 -1.49 10.75 4.19
N ALA A 287 -2.75 10.97 3.81
CA ALA A 287 -3.29 12.32 3.68
C ALA A 287 -3.26 13.08 5.03
N LEU A 288 -3.64 12.39 6.12
CA LEU A 288 -3.71 12.99 7.46
C LEU A 288 -2.33 13.27 8.07
N PHE A 289 -1.41 12.32 7.96
CA PHE A 289 -0.20 12.32 8.78
C PHE A 289 1.11 12.50 8.02
N ALA A 290 1.16 12.35 6.69
CA ALA A 290 2.43 12.42 5.97
C ALA A 290 3.13 13.80 6.13
N ALA A 291 2.38 14.91 6.06
CA ALA A 291 2.95 16.25 6.27
C ALA A 291 3.44 16.46 7.70
N LEU A 292 2.72 15.92 8.70
CA LEU A 292 3.14 15.91 10.10
C LEU A 292 4.44 15.11 10.27
N GLN A 293 4.53 13.93 9.68
CA GLN A 293 5.73 13.08 9.70
C GLN A 293 6.93 13.79 9.10
N ALA A 294 6.77 14.41 7.92
CA ALA A 294 7.85 15.16 7.27
C ALA A 294 8.34 16.32 8.14
N THR A 295 7.41 17.11 8.71
CA THR A 295 7.76 18.23 9.58
C THR A 295 8.46 17.76 10.86
N ALA A 296 7.96 16.72 11.53
CA ALA A 296 8.57 16.18 12.72
C ALA A 296 9.98 15.61 12.45
N ALA A 297 10.18 14.93 11.31
CA ALA A 297 11.46 14.41 10.88
C ALA A 297 12.52 15.53 10.77
N GLN A 298 12.17 16.61 10.10
CA GLN A 298 13.04 17.78 9.95
C GLN A 298 13.42 18.39 11.31
N GLN A 299 12.48 18.44 12.26
CA GLN A 299 12.74 18.98 13.60
C GLN A 299 13.68 18.11 14.44
N ILE A 300 13.62 16.80 14.29
CA ILE A 300 14.50 15.87 15.03
C ILE A 300 15.79 15.52 14.26
N GLY A 301 15.99 16.09 13.06
CA GLY A 301 17.19 15.91 12.27
C GLY A 301 17.32 14.54 11.60
N VAL A 302 16.20 13.89 11.23
CA VAL A 302 16.18 12.64 10.47
C VAL A 302 15.55 12.86 9.10
N SER A 303 15.71 11.88 8.18
CA SER A 303 15.11 11.94 6.86
C SER A 303 13.57 12.01 6.94
N ASP A 304 12.99 13.03 6.33
CA ASP A 304 11.53 13.16 6.16
C ASP A 304 10.97 12.05 5.28
N LEU A 305 11.69 11.66 4.22
CA LEU A 305 11.36 10.52 3.38
C LEU A 305 11.19 9.23 4.19
N LEU A 306 12.10 8.99 5.17
CA LEU A 306 12.04 7.82 6.04
C LEU A 306 10.76 7.80 6.88
N LEU A 307 10.43 8.90 7.55
CA LEU A 307 9.27 8.92 8.44
C LEU A 307 7.93 8.93 7.66
N VAL A 308 7.89 9.56 6.49
CA VAL A 308 6.74 9.49 5.59
C VAL A 308 6.52 8.06 5.08
N ALA A 309 7.59 7.35 4.73
CA ALA A 309 7.51 5.93 4.35
C ALA A 309 7.08 5.06 5.55
N ALA A 310 7.58 5.36 6.76
CA ALA A 310 7.20 4.66 7.98
C ALA A 310 5.70 4.85 8.31
N ASN A 311 5.10 6.00 7.97
CA ASN A 311 3.65 6.19 8.08
C ASN A 311 2.89 5.17 7.22
N THR A 312 3.28 5.00 5.95
CA THR A 312 2.69 4.02 5.03
C THR A 312 2.92 2.59 5.55
N THR A 313 4.14 2.24 5.93
CA THR A 313 4.47 0.88 6.40
C THR A 313 3.75 0.55 7.72
N GLY A 314 3.63 1.52 8.62
CA GLY A 314 2.81 1.40 9.84
C GLY A 314 1.33 1.24 9.51
N GLY A 315 0.84 1.97 8.52
CA GLY A 315 -0.52 1.86 8.01
C GLY A 315 -0.88 0.44 7.55
N VAL A 316 0.03 -0.25 6.87
CA VAL A 316 -0.16 -1.66 6.47
C VAL A 316 -0.47 -2.55 7.68
N THR A 317 0.23 -2.36 8.79
CA THR A 317 -0.02 -3.13 10.02
C THR A 317 -1.33 -2.73 10.71
N GLY A 318 -1.75 -1.47 10.59
CA GLY A 318 -3.05 -0.96 11.07
C GLY A 318 -4.25 -1.53 10.32
N LYS A 319 -4.06 -1.91 9.06
CA LYS A 319 -5.11 -2.52 8.23
C LYS A 319 -5.65 -3.81 8.84
N MET A 320 -4.83 -4.57 9.55
CA MET A 320 -5.23 -5.82 10.22
C MET A 320 -6.37 -5.64 11.22
N ILE A 321 -6.51 -4.46 11.81
CA ILE A 321 -7.48 -4.16 12.86
C ILE A 321 -8.54 -3.15 12.45
N SER A 322 -8.47 -2.64 11.22
CA SER A 322 -9.48 -1.67 10.78
C SER A 322 -10.87 -2.32 10.76
N PRO A 323 -11.91 -1.63 11.28
CA PRO A 323 -13.25 -2.19 11.34
C PRO A 323 -13.76 -2.69 9.99
N GLN A 324 -13.39 -1.99 8.92
CA GLN A 324 -13.74 -2.36 7.55
C GLN A 324 -13.12 -3.71 7.14
N SER A 325 -11.83 -3.91 7.41
CA SER A 325 -11.15 -5.17 7.06
C SER A 325 -11.65 -6.34 7.90
N ILE A 326 -11.93 -6.11 9.18
CA ILE A 326 -12.49 -7.12 10.08
C ILE A 326 -13.88 -7.54 9.62
N ALA A 327 -14.76 -6.59 9.28
CA ALA A 327 -16.10 -6.89 8.78
C ALA A 327 -16.06 -7.72 7.49
N ILE A 328 -15.17 -7.35 6.54
CA ILE A 328 -14.98 -8.10 5.28
C ILE A 328 -14.46 -9.52 5.57
N ALA A 329 -13.47 -9.66 6.46
CA ALA A 329 -12.91 -10.95 6.83
C ALA A 329 -13.97 -11.85 7.50
N CYS A 330 -14.75 -11.31 8.45
CA CYS A 330 -15.85 -12.04 9.10
C CYS A 330 -16.91 -12.49 8.10
N ALA A 331 -17.29 -11.63 7.16
CA ALA A 331 -18.23 -11.98 6.11
C ALA A 331 -17.70 -13.10 5.20
N ALA A 332 -16.44 -13.03 4.81
CA ALA A 332 -15.81 -14.02 3.93
C ALA A 332 -15.73 -15.42 4.52
N VAL A 333 -15.58 -15.54 5.86
CA VAL A 333 -15.46 -16.84 6.56
C VAL A 333 -16.72 -17.25 7.34
N GLY A 334 -17.84 -16.54 7.17
CA GLY A 334 -19.11 -16.86 7.83
C GLY A 334 -19.13 -16.55 9.32
N LEU A 335 -18.29 -15.65 9.82
CA LEU A 335 -18.22 -15.22 11.22
C LEU A 335 -18.88 -13.85 11.46
N VAL A 336 -19.90 -13.51 10.67
CA VAL A 336 -20.67 -12.28 10.87
C VAL A 336 -21.23 -12.21 12.28
N GLY A 337 -21.02 -11.07 12.97
CA GLY A 337 -21.40 -10.86 14.36
C GLY A 337 -20.31 -11.23 15.38
N LYS A 338 -19.15 -11.74 14.93
CA LYS A 338 -17.97 -12.05 15.76
C LYS A 338 -16.79 -11.12 15.50
N GLU A 339 -17.07 -9.93 15.01
CA GLU A 339 -16.05 -8.92 14.66
C GLU A 339 -15.19 -8.54 15.86
N SER A 340 -15.82 -8.48 17.06
CA SER A 340 -15.10 -8.18 18.31
C SER A 340 -14.09 -9.26 18.70
N ASP A 341 -14.39 -10.53 18.45
CA ASP A 341 -13.50 -11.65 18.78
C ASP A 341 -12.30 -11.63 17.83
N LEU A 342 -12.55 -11.41 16.53
CA LEU A 342 -11.48 -11.27 15.54
C LEU A 342 -10.60 -10.05 15.85
N PHE A 343 -11.20 -8.92 16.21
CA PHE A 343 -10.46 -7.71 16.62
C PHE A 343 -9.54 -8.00 17.81
N ARG A 344 -10.06 -8.61 18.88
CA ARG A 344 -9.27 -8.96 20.08
C ARG A 344 -8.12 -9.91 19.76
N PHE A 345 -8.32 -10.81 18.81
CA PHE A 345 -7.26 -11.71 18.34
C PHE A 345 -6.19 -10.93 17.56
N THR A 346 -6.59 -10.10 16.59
CA THR A 346 -5.67 -9.46 15.66
C THR A 346 -4.92 -8.27 16.24
N VAL A 347 -5.50 -7.52 17.20
CA VAL A 347 -4.90 -6.29 17.73
C VAL A 347 -3.50 -6.49 18.33
N LYS A 348 -3.30 -7.57 19.08
CA LYS A 348 -1.99 -7.90 19.68
C LYS A 348 -0.93 -8.16 18.59
N HIS A 349 -1.31 -8.86 17.51
CA HIS A 349 -0.41 -9.15 16.40
C HIS A 349 -0.10 -7.89 15.60
N SER A 350 -1.10 -7.08 15.34
CA SER A 350 -0.94 -5.79 14.68
C SER A 350 0.01 -4.86 15.44
N LEU A 351 -0.15 -4.75 16.77
CA LEU A 351 0.76 -3.97 17.61
C LEU A 351 2.20 -4.50 17.57
N ILE A 352 2.40 -5.82 17.64
CA ILE A 352 3.73 -6.43 17.55
C ILE A 352 4.37 -6.08 16.20
N PHE A 353 3.64 -6.20 15.10
CA PHE A 353 4.14 -5.83 13.77
C PHE A 353 4.47 -4.34 13.68
N THR A 354 3.65 -3.48 14.26
CA THR A 354 3.94 -2.03 14.32
C THR A 354 5.21 -1.75 15.12
N CYS A 355 5.43 -2.44 16.24
CA CYS A 355 6.69 -2.35 16.99
C CYS A 355 7.89 -2.80 16.15
N ILE A 356 7.76 -3.89 15.38
CA ILE A 356 8.83 -4.35 14.46
C ILE A 356 9.14 -3.27 13.42
N VAL A 357 8.11 -2.66 12.81
CA VAL A 357 8.30 -1.53 11.88
C VAL A 357 8.99 -0.37 12.59
N GLY A 358 8.61 -0.04 13.83
CA GLY A 358 9.25 1.01 14.64
C GLY A 358 10.74 0.74 14.88
N VAL A 359 11.10 -0.51 15.18
CA VAL A 359 12.51 -0.93 15.31
C VAL A 359 13.24 -0.78 13.97
N ILE A 360 12.66 -1.26 12.86
CA ILE A 360 13.27 -1.13 11.52
C ILE A 360 13.48 0.35 11.18
N THR A 361 12.47 1.20 11.38
CA THR A 361 12.54 2.64 11.12
C THR A 361 13.66 3.30 11.96
N THR A 362 13.76 2.95 13.26
CA THR A 362 14.82 3.47 14.13
C THR A 362 16.21 3.01 13.69
N LEU A 363 16.35 1.74 13.30
CA LEU A 363 17.61 1.23 12.76
C LEU A 363 17.99 1.95 11.45
N GLN A 364 17.05 2.19 10.57
CA GLN A 364 17.27 2.94 9.32
C GLN A 364 17.63 4.40 9.58
N ALA A 365 17.04 5.02 10.62
CA ALA A 365 17.37 6.39 10.97
C ALA A 365 18.80 6.59 11.47
N TYR A 366 19.37 5.62 12.21
CA TYR A 366 20.63 5.83 12.94
C TYR A 366 21.74 4.83 12.62
N VAL A 367 21.42 3.63 12.16
CA VAL A 367 22.40 2.55 11.94
C VAL A 367 22.48 2.17 10.46
N LEU A 368 21.34 1.98 9.83
CA LEU A 368 21.21 1.53 8.43
C LEU A 368 20.88 2.70 7.49
N THR A 369 21.49 3.85 7.72
CA THR A 369 21.22 5.09 6.96
C THR A 369 21.46 4.94 5.45
N TRP A 370 22.34 4.03 5.05
CA TRP A 370 22.57 3.67 3.65
C TRP A 370 21.36 3.03 2.95
N MET A 371 20.36 2.60 3.72
CA MET A 371 19.10 2.09 3.18
C MET A 371 18.14 3.20 2.72
N ILE A 372 18.38 4.45 3.08
CA ILE A 372 17.58 5.59 2.61
C ILE A 372 18.03 5.89 1.16
N PRO A 373 17.08 6.03 0.20
CA PRO A 373 17.39 6.31 -1.20
C PRO A 373 18.21 7.56 -1.41
#